data_1764ae1ffc2c26f58aab5e5ec4ad4c68
#
_entry.id   1764ae1ffc2c26f58aab5e5ec4ad4c68
#
_cell.length_a   1.000
_cell.length_b   1.000
_cell.length_c   1.000
_cell.angle_alpha   90.00
_cell.angle_beta   90.00
_cell.angle_gamma   90.00
#
_symmetry.space_group_name_H-M   'P 1'
#
loop_
_entity.id
_entity.type
_entity.pdbx_description
1 polymer ?
#
loop_
_entity_poly.entity_id
_entity_poly.type
_entity_poly.pdbx_seq_one_letter_code
_entity_poly.pdbx_strand_id
1 'polypeptide(L)'
;APKTGYSRAQFGQAWADVDHNGCDTRNDILQRDLVGETFKAGTKDCVVLTGMLHDPYTAKDIAFTRGQSTSNEIQIDHVVALSDAWQTGAQQISDTDRESLANDPLNLLAVDGPTNEQKSDGDAATWLPANKAFRCQYVARQIAVKHNYRLWVTQAEHDAMSNVLSGCRNQTVPYAAAPDVTWASKAITTPVAPTSKVTSTAAAPTSRSTATQVAPTHRATTRKAAPTRKATSKAQSQGTVHGGSFCSSQGATGVTSAGTTVTCKVAKGGKLRWKK
;
A
#
# COMPACT_ATOMS: atom_id res chain seq x y z
N ALA A 1 10.01 3.54 8.64
CA ALA A 1 9.63 4.63 9.54
C ALA A 1 8.22 4.38 10.12
N PRO A 2 7.84 5.03 11.22
CA PRO A 2 6.50 4.86 11.79
C PRO A 2 5.41 5.43 10.87
N LYS A 3 4.22 4.85 10.93
CA LYS A 3 3.01 5.35 10.24
C LYS A 3 2.44 6.63 10.87
N THR A 4 3.04 7.12 11.95
CA THR A 4 2.61 8.32 12.68
C THR A 4 2.53 9.52 11.73
N GLY A 5 1.44 10.26 11.82
CA GLY A 5 1.19 11.44 10.98
C GLY A 5 0.67 11.12 9.55
N TYR A 6 0.56 9.85 9.19
CA TYR A 6 -0.01 9.49 7.91
C TYR A 6 -1.50 9.84 7.83
N SER A 7 -1.84 10.51 6.76
CA SER A 7 -3.22 10.61 6.26
C SER A 7 -3.17 10.78 4.73
N ARG A 8 -4.22 10.40 4.04
CA ARG A 8 -4.29 10.61 2.58
C ARG A 8 -4.20 12.09 2.20
N ALA A 9 -4.66 12.98 3.07
CA ALA A 9 -4.58 14.43 2.85
C ALA A 9 -3.14 14.97 2.78
N GLN A 10 -2.15 14.22 3.28
CA GLN A 10 -0.73 14.58 3.13
C GLN A 10 -0.22 14.44 1.69
N PHE A 11 -1.00 13.82 0.82
CA PHE A 11 -0.68 13.57 -0.59
C PHE A 11 -1.48 14.48 -1.54
N GLY A 12 -1.91 15.65 -1.06
CA GLY A 12 -2.58 16.66 -1.87
C GLY A 12 -3.98 16.26 -2.35
N GLN A 13 -4.38 16.84 -3.48
CA GLN A 13 -5.69 16.59 -4.08
C GLN A 13 -5.73 15.20 -4.70
N ALA A 14 -6.72 14.40 -4.33
CA ALA A 14 -6.97 13.12 -4.99
C ALA A 14 -7.41 13.37 -6.45
N TRP A 15 -6.76 12.64 -7.37
CA TRP A 15 -7.05 12.69 -8.81
C TRP A 15 -6.84 14.08 -9.42
N ALA A 16 -5.82 14.83 -8.95
CA ALA A 16 -5.45 16.08 -9.55
C ALA A 16 -5.14 15.91 -11.05
N ASP A 17 -5.51 16.88 -11.85
CA ASP A 17 -5.11 16.97 -13.26
C ASP A 17 -3.65 17.46 -13.31
N VAL A 18 -2.70 16.52 -13.19
CA VAL A 18 -1.27 16.85 -13.05
C VAL A 18 -0.59 17.10 -14.38
N ASP A 19 -1.15 16.63 -15.48
CA ASP A 19 -0.62 16.85 -16.85
C ASP A 19 -1.37 17.98 -17.59
N HIS A 20 -2.38 18.57 -16.93
CA HIS A 20 -3.17 19.69 -17.43
C HIS A 20 -3.89 19.42 -18.75
N ASN A 21 -4.29 18.16 -18.98
CA ASN A 21 -5.05 17.77 -20.17
C ASN A 21 -6.56 18.09 -20.06
N GLY A 22 -7.02 18.49 -18.86
CA GLY A 22 -8.40 18.82 -18.54
C GLY A 22 -9.23 17.64 -18.02
N CYS A 23 -8.61 16.45 -17.87
CA CYS A 23 -9.19 15.29 -17.25
C CYS A 23 -8.61 15.10 -15.84
N ASP A 24 -9.33 14.43 -14.96
CA ASP A 24 -8.76 14.01 -13.69
C ASP A 24 -7.94 12.73 -13.87
N THR A 25 -6.86 12.57 -13.10
CA THR A 25 -5.94 11.44 -13.20
C THR A 25 -6.64 10.07 -13.12
N ARG A 26 -7.76 9.96 -12.36
CA ARG A 26 -8.52 8.71 -12.32
C ARG A 26 -9.07 8.34 -13.71
N ASN A 27 -9.60 9.32 -14.44
CA ASN A 27 -10.12 9.10 -15.77
C ASN A 27 -9.02 8.81 -16.77
N ASP A 28 -7.85 9.46 -16.65
CA ASP A 28 -6.69 9.16 -17.51
C ASP A 28 -6.22 7.72 -17.35
N ILE A 29 -6.15 7.22 -16.11
CA ILE A 29 -5.80 5.82 -15.86
C ILE A 29 -6.86 4.86 -16.38
N LEU A 30 -8.15 5.19 -16.25
CA LEU A 30 -9.22 4.37 -16.83
C LEU A 30 -9.14 4.34 -18.37
N GLN A 31 -8.85 5.48 -19.02
CA GLN A 31 -8.64 5.51 -20.48
C GLN A 31 -7.42 4.68 -20.90
N ARG A 32 -6.34 4.73 -20.14
CA ARG A 32 -5.12 3.99 -20.45
C ARG A 32 -5.29 2.48 -20.32
N ASP A 33 -6.03 2.02 -19.30
CA ASP A 33 -6.04 0.64 -18.85
C ASP A 33 -7.27 -0.16 -19.33
N LEU A 34 -8.36 0.52 -19.73
CA LEU A 34 -9.55 -0.11 -20.28
C LEU A 34 -9.44 -0.25 -21.81
N VAL A 35 -10.23 -1.15 -22.37
CA VAL A 35 -10.45 -1.27 -23.80
C VAL A 35 -11.93 -1.12 -24.12
N GLY A 36 -12.26 -0.56 -25.29
CA GLY A 36 -13.65 -0.37 -25.74
C GLY A 36 -14.43 0.59 -24.84
N GLU A 37 -13.76 1.60 -24.31
CA GLU A 37 -14.33 2.59 -23.42
C GLU A 37 -15.35 3.49 -24.13
N THR A 38 -16.35 3.91 -23.38
CA THR A 38 -17.29 4.95 -23.79
C THR A 38 -17.20 6.13 -22.85
N PHE A 39 -17.53 7.31 -23.35
CA PHE A 39 -17.35 8.57 -22.63
C PHE A 39 -18.66 9.31 -22.42
N LYS A 40 -18.70 10.11 -21.38
CA LYS A 40 -19.83 11.01 -21.12
C LYS A 40 -19.83 12.15 -22.13
N ALA A 41 -20.94 12.32 -22.85
CA ALA A 41 -21.10 13.41 -23.81
C ALA A 41 -20.85 14.79 -23.16
N GLY A 42 -20.19 15.69 -23.88
CA GLY A 42 -19.86 17.04 -23.43
C GLY A 42 -18.70 17.16 -22.46
N THR A 43 -17.96 16.10 -22.21
CA THR A 43 -16.77 16.10 -21.32
C THR A 43 -15.44 16.02 -22.06
N LYS A 44 -15.44 16.23 -23.39
CA LYS A 44 -14.25 16.11 -24.25
C LYS A 44 -13.52 14.75 -24.05
N ASP A 45 -14.31 13.70 -23.94
CA ASP A 45 -13.87 12.31 -23.71
C ASP A 45 -13.07 12.11 -22.41
N CYS A 46 -13.16 13.05 -21.45
CA CYS A 46 -12.51 12.89 -20.16
C CYS A 46 -13.20 11.87 -19.24
N VAL A 47 -14.55 11.84 -19.22
CA VAL A 47 -15.27 11.01 -18.25
C VAL A 47 -15.62 9.67 -18.83
N VAL A 48 -14.86 8.63 -18.48
CA VAL A 48 -15.11 7.25 -18.89
C VAL A 48 -16.39 6.73 -18.24
N LEU A 49 -17.29 6.16 -19.05
CA LEU A 49 -18.56 5.57 -18.59
C LEU A 49 -18.52 4.06 -18.52
N THR A 50 -18.00 3.41 -19.55
CA THR A 50 -17.90 1.95 -19.63
C THR A 50 -16.57 1.54 -20.26
N GLY A 51 -16.21 0.27 -20.15
CA GLY A 51 -15.04 -0.33 -20.78
C GLY A 51 -14.78 -1.72 -20.21
N MET A 52 -13.78 -2.42 -20.73
CA MET A 52 -13.34 -3.71 -20.24
C MET A 52 -11.92 -3.60 -19.72
N LEU A 53 -11.68 -4.05 -18.49
CA LEU A 53 -10.34 -4.16 -17.89
C LEU A 53 -9.84 -5.60 -18.05
N HIS A 54 -8.66 -5.77 -18.64
CA HIS A 54 -7.87 -6.99 -18.49
C HIS A 54 -7.06 -6.86 -17.20
N ASP A 55 -7.64 -7.29 -16.07
CA ASP A 55 -7.08 -7.00 -14.75
C ASP A 55 -5.69 -7.61 -14.56
N PRO A 56 -4.65 -6.78 -14.33
CA PRO A 56 -3.29 -7.29 -14.16
C PRO A 56 -3.10 -8.10 -12.88
N TYR A 57 -3.91 -7.90 -11.86
CA TYR A 57 -3.73 -8.57 -10.57
C TYR A 57 -4.30 -9.98 -10.53
N THR A 58 -5.40 -10.22 -11.23
CA THR A 58 -6.11 -11.50 -11.22
C THR A 58 -6.09 -12.24 -12.57
N ALA A 59 -5.66 -11.57 -13.65
CA ALA A 59 -5.76 -12.02 -15.03
C ALA A 59 -7.20 -12.27 -15.50
N LYS A 60 -8.19 -11.57 -14.94
CA LYS A 60 -9.60 -11.66 -15.31
C LYS A 60 -10.02 -10.45 -16.14
N ASP A 61 -11.01 -10.68 -17.00
CA ASP A 61 -11.71 -9.60 -17.67
C ASP A 61 -12.83 -9.07 -16.77
N ILE A 62 -12.85 -7.75 -16.53
CA ILE A 62 -13.80 -7.09 -15.64
C ILE A 62 -14.46 -5.95 -16.41
N ALA A 63 -15.78 -6.01 -16.55
CA ALA A 63 -16.53 -4.93 -17.15
C ALA A 63 -16.62 -3.73 -16.20
N PHE A 64 -16.19 -2.56 -16.67
CA PHE A 64 -16.38 -1.30 -15.99
C PHE A 64 -17.70 -0.66 -16.40
N THR A 65 -18.45 -0.23 -15.43
CA THR A 65 -19.60 0.66 -15.62
C THR A 65 -19.57 1.72 -14.54
N ARG A 66 -19.49 3.00 -14.94
CA ARG A 66 -19.49 4.11 -14.00
C ARG A 66 -20.82 4.20 -13.29
N GLY A 67 -20.81 4.19 -11.98
CA GLY A 67 -22.02 4.29 -11.16
C GLY A 67 -21.71 4.25 -9.66
N GLN A 68 -22.66 4.67 -8.85
CA GLN A 68 -22.47 4.75 -7.41
C GLN A 68 -22.20 3.37 -6.76
N SER A 69 -22.77 2.31 -7.32
CA SER A 69 -22.59 0.93 -6.81
C SER A 69 -21.64 0.07 -7.64
N THR A 70 -21.29 0.49 -8.84
CA THR A 70 -20.52 -0.31 -9.82
C THR A 70 -19.07 0.17 -9.97
N SER A 71 -18.79 1.45 -9.77
CA SER A 71 -17.44 2.00 -9.92
C SER A 71 -16.39 1.39 -8.97
N ASN A 72 -16.82 0.69 -7.92
CA ASN A 72 -15.92 0.02 -6.97
C ASN A 72 -15.46 -1.37 -7.45
N GLU A 73 -16.05 -1.91 -8.51
CA GLU A 73 -15.59 -3.20 -9.08
C GLU A 73 -14.19 -3.02 -9.73
N ILE A 74 -13.90 -1.81 -10.25
CA ILE A 74 -12.57 -1.41 -10.72
C ILE A 74 -12.11 -0.19 -9.92
N GLN A 75 -10.99 -0.32 -9.23
CA GLN A 75 -10.35 0.75 -8.48
C GLN A 75 -9.04 1.14 -9.13
N ILE A 76 -8.58 2.37 -8.88
CA ILE A 76 -7.22 2.77 -9.22
C ILE A 76 -6.36 2.54 -7.99
N ASP A 77 -5.43 1.59 -8.11
CA ASP A 77 -4.45 1.27 -7.07
C ASP A 77 -3.20 2.13 -7.19
N HIS A 78 -2.61 2.46 -6.06
CA HIS A 78 -1.24 2.93 -5.98
C HIS A 78 -0.32 1.70 -5.83
N VAL A 79 0.46 1.37 -6.85
CA VAL A 79 1.36 0.20 -6.87
C VAL A 79 2.32 0.23 -5.68
N VAL A 80 2.86 1.40 -5.36
CA VAL A 80 3.44 1.72 -4.05
C VAL A 80 2.37 2.43 -3.24
N ALA A 81 1.76 1.73 -2.30
CA ALA A 81 0.65 2.26 -1.50
C ALA A 81 1.08 3.54 -0.76
N LEU A 82 0.20 4.55 -0.68
CA LEU A 82 0.55 5.84 -0.07
C LEU A 82 1.00 5.70 1.40
N SER A 83 0.43 4.74 2.13
CA SER A 83 0.86 4.45 3.50
C SER A 83 2.23 3.79 3.56
N ASP A 84 2.58 2.91 2.60
CA ASP A 84 3.93 2.36 2.47
C ASP A 84 4.91 3.46 2.07
N ALA A 85 4.56 4.27 1.06
CA ALA A 85 5.37 5.42 0.65
C ALA A 85 5.67 6.36 1.81
N TRP A 86 4.66 6.67 2.65
CA TRP A 86 4.86 7.48 3.86
C TRP A 86 5.90 6.89 4.79
N GLN A 87 5.80 5.60 5.06
CA GLN A 87 6.69 4.87 5.95
C GLN A 87 8.10 4.69 5.36
N THR A 88 8.22 4.75 4.04
CA THR A 88 9.48 4.53 3.31
C THR A 88 10.09 5.80 2.72
N GLY A 89 9.70 6.99 3.19
CA GLY A 89 10.39 8.24 2.86
C GLY A 89 9.50 9.39 2.44
N ALA A 90 8.25 9.18 2.00
CA ALA A 90 7.41 10.26 1.50
C ALA A 90 7.09 11.34 2.55
N GLN A 91 7.22 11.04 3.84
CA GLN A 91 7.13 12.05 4.89
C GLN A 91 8.28 13.07 4.88
N GLN A 92 9.34 12.83 4.10
CA GLN A 92 10.53 13.69 4.02
C GLN A 92 10.59 14.52 2.73
N ILE A 93 9.82 14.15 1.70
CA ILE A 93 9.72 14.94 0.47
C ILE A 93 8.66 16.04 0.60
N SER A 94 8.67 17.00 -0.33
CA SER A 94 7.74 18.14 -0.30
C SER A 94 6.28 17.72 -0.49
N ASP A 95 5.35 18.60 -0.12
CA ASP A 95 3.91 18.38 -0.32
C ASP A 95 3.59 18.21 -1.83
N THR A 96 4.23 19.01 -2.69
CA THR A 96 4.09 18.92 -4.14
C THR A 96 4.58 17.57 -4.67
N ASP A 97 5.71 17.06 -4.19
CA ASP A 97 6.22 15.75 -4.62
C ASP A 97 5.34 14.61 -4.12
N ARG A 98 4.72 14.75 -2.94
CA ARG A 98 3.73 13.77 -2.47
C ARG A 98 2.46 13.76 -3.33
N GLU A 99 1.98 14.94 -3.73
CA GLU A 99 0.84 15.04 -4.66
C GLU A 99 1.19 14.44 -6.03
N SER A 100 2.38 14.73 -6.53
CA SER A 100 2.89 14.11 -7.76
C SER A 100 2.97 12.59 -7.65
N LEU A 101 3.51 12.04 -6.55
CA LEU A 101 3.56 10.60 -6.29
C LEU A 101 2.16 9.94 -6.28
N ALA A 102 1.19 10.64 -5.69
CA ALA A 102 -0.18 10.13 -5.59
C ALA A 102 -0.94 10.17 -6.92
N ASN A 103 -0.52 11.01 -7.85
CA ASN A 103 -1.15 11.17 -9.15
C ASN A 103 -0.25 10.71 -10.32
N ASP A 104 0.90 10.10 -10.02
CA ASP A 104 1.84 9.60 -11.04
C ASP A 104 1.24 8.41 -11.79
N PRO A 105 1.05 8.49 -13.13
CA PRO A 105 0.60 7.35 -13.93
C PRO A 105 1.49 6.11 -13.81
N LEU A 106 2.77 6.27 -13.46
CA LEU A 106 3.65 5.15 -13.16
C LEU A 106 3.24 4.43 -11.87
N ASN A 107 2.74 5.15 -10.87
CA ASN A 107 2.29 4.57 -9.60
C ASN A 107 0.84 4.08 -9.63
N LEU A 108 0.08 4.37 -10.68
CA LEU A 108 -1.36 4.12 -10.75
C LEU A 108 -1.70 3.00 -11.74
N LEU A 109 -2.60 2.10 -11.34
CA LEU A 109 -3.16 1.01 -12.17
C LEU A 109 -4.66 0.85 -11.91
N ALA A 110 -5.44 0.67 -12.97
CA ALA A 110 -6.80 0.15 -12.84
C ALA A 110 -6.75 -1.35 -12.53
N VAL A 111 -7.44 -1.79 -11.47
CA VAL A 111 -7.36 -3.16 -10.96
C VAL A 111 -8.69 -3.63 -10.38
N ASP A 112 -8.83 -4.95 -10.17
CA ASP A 112 -9.94 -5.57 -9.41
C ASP A 112 -10.07 -4.93 -8.02
N GLY A 113 -11.21 -4.31 -7.75
CA GLY A 113 -11.47 -3.59 -6.51
C GLY A 113 -11.30 -4.45 -5.26
N PRO A 114 -11.93 -5.64 -5.18
CA PRO A 114 -11.73 -6.58 -4.07
C PRO A 114 -10.27 -6.97 -3.83
N THR A 115 -9.50 -7.17 -4.90
CA THR A 115 -8.07 -7.51 -4.80
C THR A 115 -7.25 -6.31 -4.31
N ASN A 116 -7.59 -5.08 -4.75
CA ASN A 116 -6.98 -3.87 -4.23
C ASN A 116 -7.26 -3.65 -2.74
N GLU A 117 -8.49 -3.89 -2.30
CA GLU A 117 -8.85 -3.83 -0.88
C GLU A 117 -8.06 -4.87 -0.05
N GLN A 118 -7.80 -6.06 -0.61
CA GLN A 118 -6.96 -7.09 0.01
C GLN A 118 -5.49 -6.67 0.08
N LYS A 119 -4.94 -6.04 -0.97
CA LYS A 119 -3.58 -5.51 -0.98
C LYS A 119 -3.40 -4.45 0.11
N SER A 120 -4.37 -3.54 0.26
CA SER A 120 -4.32 -2.48 1.27
C SER A 120 -3.04 -1.64 1.17
N ASP A 121 -2.24 -1.58 2.23
CA ASP A 121 -0.94 -0.90 2.26
C ASP A 121 0.26 -1.87 2.17
N GLY A 122 0.02 -3.07 1.64
CA GLY A 122 1.06 -4.10 1.49
C GLY A 122 2.16 -3.72 0.49
N ASP A 123 3.39 -3.97 0.90
CA ASP A 123 4.60 -3.96 0.07
C ASP A 123 4.83 -5.32 -0.60
N ALA A 124 5.91 -5.48 -1.38
CA ALA A 124 6.22 -6.74 -2.07
C ALA A 124 6.52 -7.90 -1.13
N ALA A 125 6.87 -7.66 0.14
CA ALA A 125 7.09 -8.71 1.13
C ALA A 125 5.79 -9.26 1.69
N THR A 126 4.74 -8.46 1.70
CA THR A 126 3.46 -8.80 2.34
C THR A 126 2.36 -9.13 1.34
N TRP A 127 2.46 -8.61 0.12
CA TRP A 127 1.49 -8.88 -0.92
C TRP A 127 2.11 -8.86 -2.33
N LEU A 128 1.69 -9.81 -3.16
CA LEU A 128 2.01 -9.88 -4.59
C LEU A 128 0.76 -10.29 -5.38
N PRO A 129 0.59 -9.81 -6.63
CA PRO A 129 -0.53 -10.22 -7.48
C PRO A 129 -0.66 -11.74 -7.57
N ALA A 130 -1.91 -12.24 -7.54
CA ALA A 130 -2.20 -13.65 -7.78
C ALA A 130 -1.78 -14.07 -9.21
N ASN A 131 -1.91 -13.15 -10.17
CA ASN A 131 -1.39 -13.31 -11.53
C ASN A 131 0.14 -13.30 -11.52
N LYS A 132 0.72 -14.48 -11.52
CA LYS A 132 2.19 -14.65 -11.49
C LYS A 132 2.89 -14.06 -12.70
N ALA A 133 2.23 -14.03 -13.87
CA ALA A 133 2.81 -13.48 -15.10
C ALA A 133 3.04 -11.96 -14.98
N PHE A 134 2.26 -11.26 -14.18
CA PHE A 134 2.38 -9.83 -13.97
C PHE A 134 3.43 -9.44 -12.91
N ARG A 135 3.88 -10.35 -12.06
CA ARG A 135 4.76 -10.04 -10.93
C ARG A 135 6.07 -9.36 -11.31
N CYS A 136 6.64 -9.75 -12.45
CA CYS A 136 7.86 -9.11 -12.96
C CYS A 136 7.63 -7.62 -13.23
N GLN A 137 6.57 -7.29 -13.95
CA GLN A 137 6.20 -5.89 -14.23
C GLN A 137 5.80 -5.14 -12.96
N TYR A 138 5.06 -5.79 -12.06
CA TYR A 138 4.62 -5.20 -10.80
C TYR A 138 5.82 -4.75 -9.96
N VAL A 139 6.79 -5.65 -9.74
CA VAL A 139 8.01 -5.35 -8.97
C VAL A 139 8.87 -4.31 -9.67
N ALA A 140 9.06 -4.43 -10.99
CA ALA A 140 9.81 -3.42 -11.75
C ALA A 140 9.18 -2.02 -11.64
N ARG A 141 7.84 -1.95 -11.65
CA ARG A 141 7.10 -0.69 -11.47
C ARG A 141 7.26 -0.14 -10.05
N GLN A 142 7.20 -0.97 -9.01
CA GLN A 142 7.47 -0.53 -7.63
C GLN A 142 8.89 0.06 -7.48
N ILE A 143 9.89 -0.60 -8.06
CA ILE A 143 11.27 -0.13 -8.06
C ILE A 143 11.37 1.23 -8.75
N ALA A 144 10.74 1.38 -9.93
CA ALA A 144 10.76 2.64 -10.67
C ALA A 144 10.15 3.79 -9.86
N VAL A 145 8.97 3.58 -9.25
CA VAL A 145 8.31 4.57 -8.40
C VAL A 145 9.20 4.92 -7.19
N LYS A 146 9.66 3.91 -6.46
CA LYS A 146 10.50 4.15 -5.27
C LYS A 146 11.80 4.87 -5.63
N HIS A 147 12.42 4.53 -6.77
CA HIS A 147 13.60 5.23 -7.27
C HIS A 147 13.30 6.70 -7.61
N ASN A 148 12.23 6.96 -8.37
CA ASN A 148 11.87 8.31 -8.81
C ASN A 148 11.58 9.25 -7.63
N TYR A 149 10.92 8.74 -6.58
CA TYR A 149 10.55 9.52 -5.40
C TYR A 149 11.51 9.33 -4.22
N ARG A 150 12.69 8.71 -4.44
CA ARG A 150 13.75 8.50 -3.42
C ARG A 150 13.22 7.81 -2.16
N LEU A 151 12.29 6.90 -2.33
CA LEU A 151 11.77 6.06 -1.25
C LEU A 151 12.72 4.89 -1.03
N TRP A 152 12.87 4.46 0.21
CA TRP A 152 13.65 3.26 0.52
C TRP A 152 12.79 1.99 0.52
N VAL A 153 13.45 0.86 0.58
CA VAL A 153 12.86 -0.46 0.77
C VAL A 153 13.30 -1.04 2.11
N THR A 154 12.46 -1.85 2.74
CA THR A 154 12.87 -2.67 3.86
C THR A 154 13.69 -3.86 3.37
N GLN A 155 14.45 -4.51 4.26
CA GLN A 155 15.19 -5.72 3.88
C GLN A 155 14.25 -6.82 3.38
N ALA A 156 13.11 -7.02 4.05
CA ALA A 156 12.11 -8.01 3.64
C ALA A 156 11.53 -7.72 2.26
N GLU A 157 11.23 -6.46 1.97
CA GLU A 157 10.74 -6.02 0.66
C GLU A 157 11.81 -6.21 -0.42
N HIS A 158 13.06 -5.82 -0.15
CA HIS A 158 14.19 -6.04 -1.06
C HIS A 158 14.36 -7.53 -1.41
N ASP A 159 14.32 -8.40 -0.41
CA ASP A 159 14.49 -9.84 -0.61
C ASP A 159 13.34 -10.44 -1.42
N ALA A 160 12.10 -10.01 -1.15
CA ALA A 160 10.93 -10.42 -1.92
C ALA A 160 11.00 -9.97 -3.38
N MET A 161 11.36 -8.70 -3.63
CA MET A 161 11.56 -8.16 -4.97
C MET A 161 12.67 -8.91 -5.72
N SER A 162 13.81 -9.15 -5.07
CA SER A 162 14.94 -9.85 -5.65
C SER A 162 14.57 -11.30 -6.01
N ASN A 163 13.81 -11.97 -5.16
CA ASN A 163 13.32 -13.31 -5.42
C ASN A 163 12.40 -13.37 -6.65
N VAL A 164 11.47 -12.42 -6.79
CA VAL A 164 10.61 -12.32 -7.99
C VAL A 164 11.46 -12.08 -9.24
N LEU A 165 12.37 -11.09 -9.20
CA LEU A 165 13.16 -10.68 -10.35
C LEU A 165 14.18 -11.73 -10.80
N SER A 166 14.61 -12.62 -9.92
CA SER A 166 15.51 -13.73 -10.29
C SER A 166 14.92 -14.65 -11.36
N GLY A 167 13.59 -14.72 -11.46
CA GLY A 167 12.86 -15.45 -12.51
C GLY A 167 12.47 -14.61 -13.73
N CYS A 168 12.77 -13.31 -13.75
CA CYS A 168 12.27 -12.37 -14.75
C CYS A 168 13.28 -12.09 -15.85
N ARG A 169 13.23 -12.89 -16.92
CA ARG A 169 14.14 -12.68 -18.06
C ARG A 169 13.78 -11.39 -18.80
N ASN A 170 14.79 -10.56 -19.07
CA ASN A 170 14.66 -9.32 -19.86
C ASN A 170 13.65 -8.29 -19.30
N GLN A 171 13.30 -8.37 -18.01
CA GLN A 171 12.48 -7.34 -17.39
C GLN A 171 13.30 -6.05 -17.26
N THR A 172 12.83 -4.99 -17.88
CA THR A 172 13.37 -3.64 -17.69
C THR A 172 12.52 -2.87 -16.70
N VAL A 173 13.14 -1.90 -16.04
CA VAL A 173 12.42 -0.92 -15.21
C VAL A 173 11.66 0.02 -16.16
N PRO A 174 10.35 0.20 -16.02
CA PRO A 174 9.62 1.16 -16.83
C PRO A 174 10.21 2.57 -16.58
N TYR A 175 10.55 3.25 -17.66
CA TYR A 175 11.10 4.59 -17.61
C TYR A 175 9.95 5.60 -17.63
N ALA A 176 9.81 6.37 -16.55
CA ALA A 176 9.22 7.69 -16.57
C ALA A 176 10.30 8.67 -16.15
N ALA A 177 10.33 9.85 -16.74
CA ALA A 177 11.28 10.89 -16.31
C ALA A 177 11.10 11.08 -14.79
N ALA A 178 12.18 10.89 -14.03
CA ALA A 178 12.11 11.09 -12.58
C ALA A 178 11.80 12.56 -12.31
N PRO A 179 10.80 12.88 -11.48
CA PRO A 179 10.59 14.26 -11.06
C PRO A 179 11.81 14.75 -10.26
N ASP A 180 12.06 16.05 -10.30
CA ASP A 180 13.04 16.69 -9.42
C ASP A 180 12.49 16.72 -7.99
N VAL A 181 12.65 15.61 -7.28
CA VAL A 181 12.11 15.47 -5.93
C VAL A 181 12.85 16.39 -4.96
N THR A 182 12.10 17.26 -4.31
CA THR A 182 12.61 18.21 -3.31
C THR A 182 12.37 17.68 -1.90
N TRP A 183 13.37 17.84 -1.04
CA TRP A 183 13.21 17.50 0.39
C TRP A 183 12.47 18.61 1.12
N ALA A 184 11.53 18.24 1.98
CA ALA A 184 10.91 19.20 2.88
C ALA A 184 12.00 19.81 3.76
N SER A 185 12.15 21.14 3.72
CA SER A 185 13.10 21.88 4.56
C SER A 185 12.65 21.77 6.01
N LYS A 186 13.07 20.71 6.70
CA LYS A 186 12.97 20.62 8.14
C LYS A 186 14.03 21.56 8.69
N ALA A 187 13.64 22.69 9.26
CA ALA A 187 14.54 23.50 10.06
C ALA A 187 15.11 22.61 11.16
N ILE A 188 16.36 22.17 10.98
CA ILE A 188 17.11 21.44 12.01
C ILE A 188 17.48 22.50 13.04
N THR A 189 16.64 22.69 14.04
CA THR A 189 17.08 23.28 15.29
C THR A 189 17.96 22.25 15.97
N THR A 190 19.24 22.26 15.62
CA THR A 190 20.26 21.54 16.38
C THR A 190 20.30 22.13 17.76
N PRO A 191 20.06 21.36 18.84
CA PRO A 191 20.43 21.80 20.18
C PRO A 191 21.96 21.89 20.17
N VAL A 192 22.48 23.08 20.42
CA VAL A 192 23.91 23.27 20.70
C VAL A 192 24.22 22.48 21.95
N ALA A 193 24.92 21.37 21.80
CA ALA A 193 25.44 20.61 22.93
C ALA A 193 26.51 21.45 23.64
N PRO A 194 26.53 21.51 25.00
CA PRO A 194 27.59 22.20 25.70
C PRO A 194 28.91 21.48 25.48
N THR A 195 29.91 22.24 25.07
CA THR A 195 31.30 21.80 24.93
C THR A 195 31.85 21.29 26.27
N SER A 196 31.91 19.94 26.39
CA SER A 196 32.68 19.33 27.49
C SER A 196 34.14 19.22 27.06
N LYS A 197 35.00 19.89 27.79
CA LYS A 197 36.47 19.77 27.73
C LYS A 197 36.88 18.32 27.96
N VAL A 198 37.49 17.72 26.95
CA VAL A 198 38.14 16.40 27.08
C VAL A 198 39.52 16.60 27.69
N THR A 199 39.71 16.14 28.91
CA THR A 199 41.04 15.96 29.47
C THR A 199 41.50 14.54 29.14
N SER A 200 42.57 14.47 28.35
CA SER A 200 43.26 13.26 27.99
C SER A 200 43.99 12.70 29.19
N THR A 201 43.77 11.42 29.51
CA THR A 201 44.76 10.63 30.29
C THR A 201 44.81 9.23 29.72
N ALA A 202 45.98 8.89 29.18
CA ALA A 202 46.30 7.59 28.62
C ALA A 202 46.69 6.60 29.74
N ALA A 203 46.25 5.35 29.63
CA ALA A 203 47.01 4.17 30.06
C ALA A 203 46.39 2.90 29.48
N ALA A 204 47.16 2.15 28.74
CA ALA A 204 47.05 0.72 28.45
C ALA A 204 48.14 0.01 29.27
N PRO A 205 48.33 -1.36 29.20
CA PRO A 205 47.44 -2.47 28.82
C PRO A 205 47.50 -3.62 29.87
N THR A 206 46.84 -4.72 29.69
CA THR A 206 47.34 -6.13 29.73
C THR A 206 46.26 -7.16 30.06
N SER A 207 46.22 -8.15 29.17
CA SER A 207 46.31 -9.61 29.38
C SER A 207 45.08 -10.42 29.85
N ARG A 208 44.55 -11.21 28.87
CA ARG A 208 44.61 -12.72 28.84
C ARG A 208 43.83 -13.50 29.91
N SER A 209 42.88 -14.30 29.52
CA SER A 209 42.84 -15.75 29.63
C SER A 209 41.43 -16.36 29.54
N THR A 210 41.33 -17.23 28.63
CA THR A 210 40.94 -18.68 28.59
C THR A 210 39.46 -19.06 28.81
N ALA A 211 39.04 -19.70 27.78
CA ALA A 211 38.04 -20.72 27.55
C ALA A 211 37.45 -21.50 28.75
N THR A 212 36.18 -21.83 28.64
CA THR A 212 35.73 -23.20 28.83
C THR A 212 34.33 -23.38 28.22
N GLN A 213 34.24 -24.31 27.26
CA GLN A 213 33.00 -24.90 26.77
C GLN A 213 32.41 -25.81 27.83
N VAL A 214 31.09 -25.78 28.01
CA VAL A 214 30.33 -26.95 28.46
C VAL A 214 28.96 -26.89 27.83
N ALA A 215 28.64 -27.87 26.99
CA ALA A 215 27.29 -28.22 26.62
C ALA A 215 26.68 -29.14 27.68
N PRO A 216 25.37 -29.16 27.86
CA PRO A 216 24.67 -30.41 28.08
C PRO A 216 23.41 -30.57 27.24
N THR A 217 23.41 -31.67 26.53
CA THR A 217 22.45 -32.78 26.35
C THR A 217 20.98 -32.55 26.62
N HIS A 218 20.25 -32.95 25.61
CA HIS A 218 18.84 -33.32 25.46
C HIS A 218 18.12 -33.86 26.69
N ARG A 219 16.89 -33.36 26.90
CA ARG A 219 15.81 -34.25 27.39
C ARG A 219 14.47 -33.80 26.78
N ALA A 220 13.92 -34.65 25.94
CA ALA A 220 12.56 -34.60 25.46
C ALA A 220 11.61 -34.94 26.62
N THR A 221 10.60 -34.09 26.83
CA THR A 221 9.40 -34.47 27.60
C THR A 221 8.16 -34.13 26.78
N THR A 222 7.50 -35.21 26.40
CA THR A 222 6.14 -35.23 25.86
C THR A 222 5.15 -34.55 26.83
N ARG A 223 4.46 -33.54 26.37
CA ARG A 223 3.34 -32.97 27.10
C ARG A 223 2.05 -33.09 26.29
N LYS A 224 1.15 -33.84 26.89
CA LYS A 224 -0.24 -34.17 26.63
C LYS A 224 -1.06 -32.94 26.17
N ALA A 225 -1.89 -33.15 25.16
CA ALA A 225 -2.85 -32.16 24.65
C ALA A 225 -3.86 -31.76 25.76
N ALA A 226 -4.10 -30.47 25.89
CA ALA A 226 -5.15 -29.87 26.70
C ALA A 226 -6.30 -29.37 25.80
N PRO A 227 -7.55 -29.31 26.28
CA PRO A 227 -8.75 -29.23 25.44
C PRO A 227 -8.95 -27.84 24.86
N THR A 228 -9.44 -27.80 23.62
CA THR A 228 -9.90 -26.64 22.87
C THR A 228 -10.95 -25.84 23.65
N ARG A 229 -10.56 -24.68 24.13
CA ARG A 229 -11.50 -23.64 24.58
C ARG A 229 -12.11 -22.99 23.34
N LYS A 230 -13.42 -23.08 23.17
CA LYS A 230 -14.21 -22.28 22.26
C LYS A 230 -13.93 -20.79 22.55
N ALA A 231 -13.24 -20.10 21.65
CA ALA A 231 -13.09 -18.67 21.71
C ALA A 231 -14.42 -18.02 21.27
N THR A 232 -15.13 -17.47 22.21
CA THR A 232 -16.19 -16.47 21.95
C THR A 232 -15.46 -15.19 21.48
N SER A 233 -15.48 -14.95 20.19
CA SER A 233 -14.99 -13.69 19.62
C SER A 233 -15.91 -12.55 20.08
N LYS A 234 -15.41 -11.66 20.93
CA LYS A 234 -16.04 -10.36 21.17
C LYS A 234 -16.13 -9.64 19.82
N ALA A 235 -17.34 -9.27 19.42
CA ALA A 235 -17.58 -8.43 18.25
C ALA A 235 -16.80 -7.12 18.42
N GLN A 236 -15.82 -6.88 17.53
CA GLN A 236 -15.11 -5.61 17.49
C GLN A 236 -16.03 -4.56 16.84
N SER A 237 -16.26 -3.46 17.55
CA SER A 237 -16.94 -2.28 16.98
C SER A 237 -15.99 -1.60 16.01
N GLN A 238 -16.40 -1.48 14.76
CA GLN A 238 -15.70 -0.65 13.76
C GLN A 238 -16.32 0.76 13.78
N GLY A 239 -15.49 1.78 13.60
CA GLY A 239 -15.90 3.19 13.60
C GLY A 239 -17.02 3.52 12.60
N THR A 240 -17.05 4.74 12.05
CA THR A 240 -18.09 5.17 11.10
C THR A 240 -18.02 4.34 9.82
N VAL A 241 -19.15 3.71 9.44
CA VAL A 241 -19.27 2.82 8.28
C VAL A 241 -20.43 3.26 7.37
N HIS A 242 -20.40 2.87 6.11
CA HIS A 242 -21.51 3.12 5.18
C HIS A 242 -22.46 1.93 5.09
N GLY A 243 -23.76 2.15 5.31
CA GLY A 243 -24.78 1.13 5.11
C GLY A 243 -24.73 0.57 3.69
N GLY A 244 -24.75 -0.77 3.56
CA GLY A 244 -24.65 -1.44 2.26
C GLY A 244 -23.22 -1.73 1.78
N SER A 245 -22.18 -1.06 2.31
CA SER A 245 -20.80 -1.36 1.98
C SER A 245 -20.34 -2.73 2.53
N PHE A 246 -19.25 -3.26 2.01
CA PHE A 246 -18.66 -4.52 2.49
C PHE A 246 -18.14 -4.40 3.91
N CYS A 247 -18.15 -5.51 4.62
CA CYS A 247 -17.58 -5.63 5.95
C CYS A 247 -16.79 -6.94 6.07
N SER A 248 -15.76 -6.93 6.92
CA SER A 248 -14.79 -8.02 7.00
C SER A 248 -15.16 -9.16 7.95
N SER A 249 -16.04 -8.90 8.92
CA SER A 249 -16.37 -9.87 9.98
C SER A 249 -17.86 -9.93 10.23
N GLN A 250 -18.47 -11.09 10.00
CA GLN A 250 -19.90 -11.30 10.30
C GLN A 250 -20.19 -11.05 11.77
N GLY A 251 -21.24 -10.28 12.04
CA GLY A 251 -21.65 -9.90 13.39
C GLY A 251 -20.95 -8.67 13.95
N ALA A 252 -19.93 -8.10 13.24
CA ALA A 252 -19.36 -6.83 13.64
C ALA A 252 -20.42 -5.72 13.59
N THR A 253 -20.32 -4.73 14.48
CA THR A 253 -21.21 -3.56 14.53
C THR A 253 -20.47 -2.30 14.15
N GLY A 254 -21.13 -1.37 13.46
CA GLY A 254 -20.61 -0.07 13.09
C GLY A 254 -21.72 0.97 13.14
N VAL A 255 -21.36 2.25 13.09
CA VAL A 255 -22.29 3.38 13.08
C VAL A 255 -22.13 4.14 11.77
N THR A 256 -23.23 4.43 11.08
CA THR A 256 -23.20 5.25 9.86
C THR A 256 -22.96 6.73 10.20
N SER A 257 -22.58 7.53 9.22
CA SER A 257 -22.46 8.99 9.36
C SER A 257 -23.76 9.67 9.84
N ALA A 258 -24.91 9.03 9.61
CA ALA A 258 -26.22 9.47 10.10
C ALA A 258 -26.54 8.94 11.51
N GLY A 259 -25.58 8.38 12.24
CA GLY A 259 -25.78 7.87 13.61
C GLY A 259 -26.53 6.54 13.71
N THR A 260 -26.81 5.85 12.58
CA THR A 260 -27.54 4.59 12.59
C THR A 260 -26.57 3.43 12.83
N THR A 261 -26.85 2.58 13.84
CA THR A 261 -26.12 1.35 14.07
C THR A 261 -26.46 0.31 12.99
N VAL A 262 -25.42 -0.29 12.41
CA VAL A 262 -25.53 -1.35 11.42
C VAL A 262 -24.68 -2.55 11.82
N THR A 263 -25.10 -3.73 11.37
CA THR A 263 -24.41 -4.99 11.65
C THR A 263 -23.91 -5.59 10.34
N CYS A 264 -22.75 -6.19 10.37
CA CYS A 264 -22.18 -6.94 9.26
C CYS A 264 -22.95 -8.27 9.07
N LYS A 265 -23.75 -8.38 8.04
CA LYS A 265 -24.59 -9.54 7.73
C LYS A 265 -24.29 -10.07 6.31
N VAL A 266 -24.52 -11.37 6.11
CA VAL A 266 -24.46 -11.96 4.76
C VAL A 266 -25.57 -11.36 3.90
N ALA A 267 -25.22 -10.85 2.74
CA ALA A 267 -26.14 -10.30 1.74
C ALA A 267 -26.52 -11.39 0.71
N LYS A 268 -27.55 -11.08 -0.09
CA LYS A 268 -27.91 -11.91 -1.24
C LYS A 268 -26.68 -12.02 -2.18
N GLY A 269 -26.18 -13.24 -2.41
CA GLY A 269 -24.91 -13.48 -3.10
C GLY A 269 -23.72 -13.84 -2.21
N GLY A 270 -23.93 -14.09 -0.90
CA GLY A 270 -22.92 -14.65 0.01
C GLY A 270 -21.88 -13.66 0.55
N LYS A 271 -21.88 -12.42 0.07
CA LYS A 271 -20.93 -11.37 0.52
C LYS A 271 -21.40 -10.70 1.82
N LEU A 272 -20.45 -10.38 2.72
CA LEU A 272 -20.74 -9.65 3.95
C LEU A 272 -20.94 -8.17 3.67
N ARG A 273 -22.04 -7.58 4.18
CA ARG A 273 -22.37 -6.16 4.04
C ARG A 273 -22.96 -5.57 5.32
N TRP A 274 -22.75 -4.27 5.52
CA TRP A 274 -23.36 -3.51 6.60
C TRP A 274 -24.86 -3.35 6.36
N LYS A 275 -25.65 -3.91 7.23
CA LYS A 275 -27.12 -3.86 7.19
C LYS A 275 -27.68 -3.42 8.54
N LYS A 276 -28.87 -2.76 8.50
CA LYS A 276 -29.65 -2.50 9.70
C LYS A 276 -30.13 -3.78 10.36
#